data_f507be09c32b4d68325f0d0d06b991d1
#
_entry.id   f507be09c32b4d68325f0d0d06b991d1
#
_cell.length_a   1.000
_cell.length_b   1.000
_cell.length_c   1.000
_cell.angle_alpha   90.00
_cell.angle_beta   90.00
_cell.angle_gamma   90.00
#
_symmetry.space_group_name_H-M   'P 1'
#
loop_
_entity.id
_entity.type
_entity.pdbx_description
1 polymer ?
#
loop_
_entity_poly.entity_id
_entity_poly.type
_entity_poly.pdbx_seq_one_letter_code
_entity_poly.pdbx_strand_id
1 'polypeptide(L)'
;MTYVALSRLGNVSTSLAVSKDCMNWKRKGTMFREQNKDVVLFPERINGKYVAFNRPEGNFQFTPPKIWISFSNNLRSWGESRPIKFSEKNHWDYARTGAGPPPIKTDKGWLLIYHGVSQHKIKKYKVPKIIRKIVGYEDDVYDVYSVGAALFDLKKPYKLIAKTPQPIISPRRKYEKEGFVDNVIFPTGIVYTRGHNNILLYCGGGDTVTTVKKIAINEIMKSLKKVRI
;
A
#
# COMPACT_ATOMS: atom_id res chain seq x y z
N MET A 1 -2.55 -15.35 6.74
CA MET A 1 -2.80 -13.92 7.06
C MET A 1 -1.53 -13.30 7.62
N THR A 2 -1.16 -12.14 7.10
CA THR A 2 -0.19 -11.24 7.72
C THR A 2 -0.93 -10.20 8.55
N TYR A 3 -0.38 -9.78 9.66
CA TYR A 3 -1.00 -8.77 10.53
C TYR A 3 0.05 -7.94 11.25
N VAL A 4 -0.28 -6.70 11.52
CA VAL A 4 0.57 -5.80 12.30
C VAL A 4 0.52 -6.22 13.77
N ALA A 5 1.68 -6.35 14.38
CA ALA A 5 1.84 -6.65 15.79
C ALA A 5 2.56 -5.48 16.47
N LEU A 6 1.91 -4.92 17.50
CA LEU A 6 2.46 -3.84 18.31
C LEU A 6 3.07 -4.43 19.58
N SER A 7 4.32 -4.08 19.88
CA SER A 7 4.97 -4.44 21.12
C SER A 7 4.53 -3.52 22.27
N ARG A 8 4.80 -3.91 23.53
CA ARG A 8 4.57 -3.04 24.70
C ARG A 8 5.38 -1.72 24.64
N LEU A 9 6.47 -1.72 23.89
CA LEU A 9 7.33 -0.54 23.70
C LEU A 9 6.92 0.32 22.48
N GLY A 10 5.79 0.02 21.86
CA GLY A 10 5.28 0.77 20.72
C GLY A 10 5.90 0.39 19.36
N ASN A 11 6.77 -0.64 19.32
CA ASN A 11 7.40 -1.07 18.08
C ASN A 11 6.43 -1.86 17.19
N VAL A 12 6.36 -1.49 15.92
CA VAL A 12 5.48 -2.10 14.92
C VAL A 12 6.26 -3.16 14.14
N SER A 13 5.76 -4.38 14.14
CA SER A 13 6.29 -5.50 13.35
C SER A 13 5.16 -6.18 12.57
N THR A 14 5.51 -7.01 11.59
CA THR A 14 4.53 -7.84 10.89
C THR A 14 4.72 -9.30 11.26
N SER A 15 3.63 -9.93 11.67
CA SER A 15 3.56 -11.34 12.04
C SER A 15 2.68 -12.16 11.09
N LEU A 16 2.86 -13.47 11.10
CA LEU A 16 2.13 -14.44 10.31
C LEU A 16 1.21 -15.28 11.18
N ALA A 17 -0.01 -15.49 10.72
CA ALA A 17 -0.90 -16.52 11.23
C ALA A 17 -1.47 -17.34 10.07
N VAL A 18 -1.77 -18.61 10.33
CA VAL A 18 -2.37 -19.54 9.35
C VAL A 18 -3.65 -20.13 9.92
N SER A 19 -4.60 -20.39 9.04
CA SER A 19 -5.88 -21.00 9.35
C SER A 19 -6.29 -21.93 8.20
N LYS A 20 -7.11 -22.95 8.50
CA LYS A 20 -7.75 -23.81 7.51
C LYS A 20 -9.21 -23.41 7.24
N ASP A 21 -9.82 -22.69 8.17
CA ASP A 21 -11.26 -22.39 8.21
C ASP A 21 -11.56 -20.89 8.38
N CYS A 22 -10.53 -20.06 8.43
CA CYS A 22 -10.60 -18.60 8.71
C CYS A 22 -11.22 -18.25 10.09
N MET A 23 -11.49 -19.24 10.93
CA MET A 23 -12.04 -19.06 12.28
C MET A 23 -10.96 -19.33 13.34
N ASN A 24 -10.23 -20.43 13.17
CA ASN A 24 -9.19 -20.86 14.09
C ASN A 24 -7.80 -20.53 13.53
N TRP A 25 -7.05 -19.70 14.23
CA TRP A 25 -5.77 -19.16 13.74
C TRP A 25 -4.59 -19.67 14.58
N LYS A 26 -3.56 -20.21 13.91
CA LYS A 26 -2.28 -20.56 14.52
C LYS A 26 -1.24 -19.49 14.19
N ARG A 27 -0.75 -18.79 15.20
CA ARG A 27 0.36 -17.83 15.06
C ARG A 27 1.64 -18.55 14.65
N LYS A 28 2.40 -17.98 13.74
CA LYS A 28 3.66 -18.52 13.21
C LYS A 28 4.88 -17.66 13.58
N GLY A 29 4.67 -16.55 14.27
CA GLY A 29 5.70 -15.61 14.71
C GLY A 29 5.90 -14.44 13.77
N THR A 30 6.91 -13.65 14.07
CA THR A 30 7.25 -12.42 13.34
C THR A 30 7.90 -12.76 12.01
N MET A 31 7.39 -12.16 10.94
CA MET A 31 7.96 -12.23 9.58
C MET A 31 8.97 -11.12 9.35
N PHE A 32 8.54 -9.89 9.62
CA PHE A 32 9.36 -8.69 9.49
C PHE A 32 9.42 -8.00 10.84
N ARG A 33 10.63 -7.78 11.32
CA ARG A 33 10.87 -7.03 12.55
C ARG A 33 10.56 -5.55 12.31
N GLU A 34 10.67 -4.78 13.36
CA GLU A 34 10.43 -3.34 13.39
C GLU A 34 11.34 -2.53 12.44
N GLN A 35 10.96 -1.47 11.89
CA GLN A 35 9.60 -0.93 11.71
C GLN A 35 9.10 -1.39 10.35
N ASN A 36 8.20 -2.35 10.26
CA ASN A 36 7.74 -2.84 8.96
C ASN A 36 6.24 -3.18 9.00
N LYS A 37 5.51 -2.71 8.01
CA LYS A 37 4.06 -2.93 7.87
C LYS A 37 3.64 -3.03 6.41
N ASP A 38 2.34 -3.08 6.14
CA ASP A 38 1.74 -3.25 4.82
C ASP A 38 2.31 -4.47 4.09
N VAL A 39 2.54 -5.55 4.83
CA VAL A 39 3.11 -6.78 4.29
C VAL A 39 2.03 -7.64 3.67
N VAL A 40 2.17 -7.93 2.39
CA VAL A 40 1.29 -8.85 1.67
C VAL A 40 2.09 -9.93 0.97
N LEU A 41 1.64 -11.17 1.10
CA LEU A 41 2.23 -12.31 0.42
C LEU A 41 1.67 -12.45 -0.98
N PHE A 42 2.53 -12.84 -1.91
CA PHE A 42 2.05 -13.34 -3.19
C PHE A 42 1.31 -14.67 -2.99
N PRO A 43 0.25 -14.95 -3.77
CA PRO A 43 -0.57 -16.16 -3.58
C PRO A 43 0.16 -17.45 -3.94
N GLU A 44 1.25 -17.39 -4.67
CA GLU A 44 2.08 -18.52 -5.05
C GLU A 44 3.58 -18.22 -4.94
N ARG A 45 4.41 -19.24 -4.97
CA ARG A 45 5.86 -19.10 -5.07
C ARG A 45 6.26 -18.65 -6.47
N ILE A 46 7.23 -17.76 -6.55
CA ILE A 46 7.82 -17.31 -7.80
C ILE A 46 9.29 -17.77 -7.83
N ASN A 47 9.67 -18.53 -8.84
CA ASN A 47 11.00 -19.15 -8.94
C ASN A 47 11.39 -19.94 -7.67
N GLY A 48 10.43 -20.69 -7.10
CA GLY A 48 10.61 -21.52 -5.90
C GLY A 48 10.60 -20.76 -4.57
N LYS A 49 10.58 -19.42 -4.55
CA LYS A 49 10.61 -18.59 -3.34
C LYS A 49 9.24 -18.03 -3.01
N TYR A 50 8.97 -17.88 -1.71
CA TYR A 50 7.89 -17.01 -1.24
C TYR A 50 8.28 -15.56 -1.48
N VAL A 51 7.33 -14.76 -1.89
CA VAL A 51 7.52 -13.33 -2.20
C VAL A 51 6.55 -12.49 -1.39
N ALA A 52 7.02 -11.36 -0.89
CA ALA A 52 6.18 -10.40 -0.18
C ALA A 52 6.49 -8.97 -0.63
N PHE A 53 5.43 -8.17 -0.79
CA PHE A 53 5.59 -6.73 -0.69
C PHE A 53 5.55 -6.34 0.79
N ASN A 54 6.35 -5.36 1.15
CA ASN A 54 6.43 -4.83 2.50
C ASN A 54 6.78 -3.34 2.47
N ARG A 55 6.64 -2.65 3.60
CA ARG A 55 7.03 -1.24 3.74
C ARG A 55 7.83 -1.04 5.01
N PRO A 56 9.16 -1.02 4.90
CA PRO A 56 10.00 -0.59 6.01
C PRO A 56 9.73 0.88 6.37
N GLU A 57 9.60 1.16 7.65
CA GLU A 57 9.52 2.51 8.21
C GLU A 57 10.59 2.61 9.31
N GLY A 58 11.64 3.36 9.08
CA GLY A 58 12.71 3.59 10.07
C GLY A 58 12.69 5.01 10.62
N ASN A 59 13.32 5.22 11.77
CA ASN A 59 13.49 6.54 12.38
C ASN A 59 14.40 7.46 11.55
N PHE A 60 15.24 6.88 10.68
CA PHE A 60 16.11 7.60 9.75
C PHE A 60 15.60 7.42 8.33
N GLN A 61 14.64 8.24 7.95
CA GLN A 61 14.07 8.22 6.61
C GLN A 61 14.62 9.37 5.78
N PHE A 62 15.58 9.09 4.93
CA PHE A 62 16.06 10.05 3.93
C PHE A 62 15.15 10.11 2.69
N THR A 63 14.22 9.16 2.57
CA THR A 63 13.25 9.05 1.47
C THR A 63 11.87 8.72 2.03
N PRO A 64 10.79 9.16 1.35
CA PRO A 64 9.43 8.79 1.75
C PRO A 64 9.25 7.26 1.82
N PRO A 65 8.41 6.74 2.75
CA PRO A 65 8.14 5.32 2.86
C PRO A 65 7.54 4.74 1.58
N LYS A 66 8.17 3.71 1.03
CA LYS A 66 7.82 3.08 -0.25
C LYS A 66 7.65 1.58 -0.10
N ILE A 67 6.97 0.99 -1.10
CA ILE A 67 6.87 -0.47 -1.23
C ILE A 67 8.25 -1.04 -1.53
N TRP A 68 8.60 -2.07 -0.76
CA TRP A 68 9.75 -2.95 -1.00
C TRP A 68 9.24 -4.33 -1.38
N ILE A 69 10.11 -5.13 -1.97
CA ILE A 69 9.90 -6.55 -2.20
C ILE A 69 10.97 -7.36 -1.50
N SER A 70 10.57 -8.48 -0.91
CA SER A 70 11.47 -9.40 -0.20
C SER A 70 11.13 -10.84 -0.54
N PHE A 71 12.12 -11.72 -0.40
CA PHE A 71 12.02 -13.13 -0.76
C PHE A 71 12.34 -14.03 0.44
N SER A 72 11.75 -15.22 0.47
CA SER A 72 11.98 -16.21 1.51
C SER A 72 11.85 -17.64 0.98
N ASN A 73 12.65 -18.55 1.52
CA ASN A 73 12.53 -19.99 1.24
C ASN A 73 11.53 -20.69 2.20
N ASN A 74 11.25 -20.08 3.38
CA ASN A 74 10.59 -20.75 4.49
C ASN A 74 9.53 -19.91 5.25
N LEU A 75 9.22 -18.70 4.76
CA LEU A 75 8.32 -17.71 5.40
C LEU A 75 8.80 -17.15 6.75
N ARG A 76 9.98 -17.56 7.24
CA ARG A 76 10.56 -17.09 8.50
C ARG A 76 11.72 -16.12 8.28
N SER A 77 12.64 -16.52 7.41
CA SER A 77 13.83 -15.74 7.06
C SER A 77 13.57 -15.03 5.73
N TRP A 78 13.54 -13.70 5.76
CA TRP A 78 13.31 -12.84 4.62
C TRP A 78 14.56 -12.10 4.25
N GLY A 79 14.89 -12.05 2.95
CA GLY A 79 16.09 -11.41 2.42
C GLY A 79 15.90 -10.96 0.99
N GLU A 80 17.00 -10.66 0.30
CA GLU A 80 17.03 -10.11 -1.05
C GLU A 80 16.11 -8.88 -1.18
N SER A 81 15.96 -8.14 -0.07
CA SER A 81 15.06 -7.02 0.03
C SER A 81 15.52 -5.85 -0.80
N ARG A 82 14.65 -5.28 -1.58
CA ARG A 82 14.96 -4.11 -2.41
C ARG A 82 13.76 -3.16 -2.53
N PRO A 83 13.99 -1.84 -2.60
CA PRO A 83 12.92 -0.89 -2.85
C PRO A 83 12.39 -1.03 -4.29
N ILE A 84 11.11 -0.80 -4.45
CA ILE A 84 10.50 -0.65 -5.77
C ILE A 84 10.56 0.83 -6.15
N LYS A 85 11.11 1.14 -7.33
CA LYS A 85 11.04 2.49 -7.90
C LYS A 85 9.60 2.75 -8.34
N PHE A 86 8.78 3.30 -7.43
CA PHE A 86 7.33 3.35 -7.60
C PHE A 86 6.84 4.67 -8.18
N SER A 87 7.30 5.80 -7.65
CA SER A 87 6.88 7.12 -8.08
C SER A 87 8.00 8.15 -7.96
N GLU A 88 7.94 9.14 -8.83
CA GLU A 88 8.83 10.31 -8.82
C GLU A 88 8.20 11.45 -8.03
N LYS A 89 9.00 12.46 -7.72
CA LYS A 89 8.55 13.69 -7.07
C LYS A 89 7.41 14.33 -7.88
N ASN A 90 6.42 14.86 -7.19
CA ASN A 90 5.20 15.47 -7.75
C ASN A 90 4.12 14.49 -8.27
N HIS A 91 4.30 13.18 -8.14
CA HIS A 91 3.21 12.25 -8.35
C HIS A 91 2.29 12.19 -7.11
N TRP A 92 1.01 11.85 -7.35
CA TRP A 92 0.00 11.78 -6.29
C TRP A 92 0.33 10.78 -5.16
N ASP A 93 1.14 9.78 -5.45
CA ASP A 93 1.57 8.72 -4.53
C ASP A 93 3.02 8.91 -4.04
N TYR A 94 3.56 10.14 -4.17
CA TYR A 94 4.96 10.38 -3.83
C TYR A 94 5.25 10.36 -2.34
N ALA A 95 4.36 10.91 -1.50
CA ALA A 95 4.62 11.03 -0.06
C ALA A 95 4.74 9.66 0.63
N ARG A 96 3.93 8.69 0.22
CA ARG A 96 3.97 7.32 0.75
C ARG A 96 3.30 6.35 -0.22
N THR A 97 3.81 5.12 -0.27
CA THR A 97 3.12 4.01 -0.95
C THR A 97 3.18 2.75 -0.10
N GLY A 98 2.09 2.00 -0.05
CA GLY A 98 2.04 0.72 0.65
C GLY A 98 1.10 -0.25 -0.06
N ALA A 99 1.40 -1.55 0.05
CA ALA A 99 0.57 -2.58 -0.53
C ALA A 99 -0.80 -2.61 0.15
N GLY A 100 -1.83 -2.96 -0.62
CA GLY A 100 -3.17 -3.24 -0.11
C GLY A 100 -3.37 -4.75 0.07
N PRO A 101 -4.33 -5.37 -0.64
CA PRO A 101 -4.50 -6.82 -0.62
C PRO A 101 -3.39 -7.54 -1.38
N PRO A 102 -3.26 -8.88 -1.22
CA PRO A 102 -2.37 -9.71 -2.03
C PRO A 102 -2.54 -9.46 -3.53
N PRO A 103 -1.43 -9.48 -4.32
CA PRO A 103 -1.50 -9.19 -5.75
C PRO A 103 -2.29 -10.28 -6.50
N ILE A 104 -3.01 -9.85 -7.53
CA ILE A 104 -3.79 -10.69 -8.43
C ILE A 104 -2.90 -11.17 -9.57
N LYS A 105 -2.85 -12.48 -9.80
CA LYS A 105 -2.20 -13.02 -10.99
C LYS A 105 -3.07 -12.78 -12.22
N THR A 106 -2.50 -12.16 -13.25
CA THR A 106 -3.13 -11.98 -14.56
C THR A 106 -2.21 -12.54 -15.64
N ASP A 107 -2.71 -12.69 -16.86
CA ASP A 107 -1.91 -13.06 -18.05
C ASP A 107 -0.80 -12.05 -18.36
N LYS A 108 -0.98 -10.80 -17.96
CA LYS A 108 -0.06 -9.68 -18.23
C LYS A 108 0.91 -9.36 -17.10
N GLY A 109 0.72 -9.96 -15.92
CA GLY A 109 1.57 -9.67 -14.76
C GLY A 109 0.83 -9.81 -13.43
N TRP A 110 1.52 -9.46 -12.34
CA TRP A 110 0.96 -9.37 -11.01
C TRP A 110 0.32 -7.98 -10.80
N LEU A 111 -0.99 -7.94 -10.73
CA LEU A 111 -1.73 -6.70 -10.46
C LEU A 111 -1.82 -6.45 -8.97
N LEU A 112 -1.16 -5.43 -8.48
CA LEU A 112 -1.25 -4.95 -7.10
C LEU A 112 -2.22 -3.78 -7.03
N ILE A 113 -3.20 -3.87 -6.12
CA ILE A 113 -3.97 -2.72 -5.65
C ILE A 113 -3.21 -2.17 -4.44
N TYR A 114 -2.90 -0.89 -4.46
CA TYR A 114 -2.07 -0.25 -3.44
C TYR A 114 -2.67 1.06 -2.95
N HIS A 115 -2.23 1.56 -1.81
CA HIS A 115 -2.50 2.93 -1.41
C HIS A 115 -1.31 3.83 -1.70
N GLY A 116 -1.60 5.01 -2.16
CA GLY A 116 -0.66 6.12 -2.29
C GLY A 116 -1.13 7.29 -1.46
N VAL A 117 -0.18 8.11 -1.02
CA VAL A 117 -0.45 9.30 -0.23
C VAL A 117 0.04 10.52 -0.97
N SER A 118 -0.85 11.49 -1.13
CA SER A 118 -0.51 12.85 -1.56
C SER A 118 -0.59 13.81 -0.39
N GLN A 119 0.35 14.76 -0.33
CA GLN A 119 0.36 15.82 0.67
C GLN A 119 -0.14 17.12 0.08
N HIS A 120 -1.05 17.75 0.78
CA HIS A 120 -1.65 19.02 0.38
C HIS A 120 -1.41 20.08 1.45
N LYS A 121 -1.03 21.28 1.02
CA LYS A 121 -0.80 22.40 1.92
C LYS A 121 -2.10 23.04 2.36
N ILE A 122 -2.24 23.30 3.64
CA ILE A 122 -3.34 24.08 4.20
C ILE A 122 -2.98 25.56 4.06
N LYS A 123 -3.66 26.26 3.17
CA LYS A 123 -3.51 27.73 3.04
C LYS A 123 -4.36 28.43 4.11
N LYS A 124 -3.95 28.38 5.37
CA LYS A 124 -4.70 29.07 6.45
C LYS A 124 -4.52 30.58 6.46
N TYR A 125 -3.35 31.10 6.04
CA TYR A 125 -3.05 32.53 6.06
C TYR A 125 -2.20 32.96 4.87
N LYS A 126 -2.46 34.17 4.34
CA LYS A 126 -1.58 34.82 3.35
C LYS A 126 -0.37 35.47 4.08
N VAL A 127 0.49 34.67 4.66
CA VAL A 127 1.74 35.21 5.26
C VAL A 127 2.75 35.47 4.14
N PRO A 128 3.28 36.70 4.04
CA PRO A 128 4.30 37.04 3.04
C PRO A 128 5.52 36.09 3.14
N LYS A 129 6.11 35.72 1.99
CA LYS A 129 7.23 34.76 1.93
C LYS A 129 8.41 35.14 2.84
N ILE A 130 8.67 36.44 2.99
CA ILE A 130 9.76 36.91 3.81
C ILE A 130 9.53 36.65 5.30
N ILE A 131 8.29 36.83 5.77
CA ILE A 131 7.92 36.59 7.16
C ILE A 131 7.98 35.09 7.47
N ARG A 132 7.52 34.22 6.55
CA ARG A 132 7.62 32.75 6.68
C ARG A 132 9.07 32.30 6.90
N LYS A 133 10.01 32.90 6.15
CA LYS A 133 11.44 32.56 6.25
C LYS A 133 12.04 33.03 7.59
N ILE A 134 11.61 34.18 8.11
CA ILE A 134 12.13 34.76 9.37
C ILE A 134 11.63 33.96 10.58
N VAL A 135 10.35 33.55 10.60
CA VAL A 135 9.74 32.84 11.75
C VAL A 135 9.78 31.33 11.63
N GLY A 136 10.42 30.77 10.58
CA GLY A 136 10.50 29.32 10.37
C GLY A 136 9.12 28.68 10.14
N TYR A 137 8.14 29.43 9.61
CA TYR A 137 6.78 28.95 9.43
C TYR A 137 6.71 27.95 8.27
N GLU A 138 6.40 26.69 8.58
CA GLU A 138 6.04 25.68 7.59
C GLU A 138 4.52 25.66 7.40
N ASP A 139 4.07 25.51 6.14
CA ASP A 139 2.65 25.33 5.87
C ASP A 139 2.17 24.03 6.52
N ASP A 140 1.07 24.08 7.26
CA ASP A 140 0.39 22.86 7.69
C ASP A 140 0.05 22.01 6.47
N VAL A 141 0.31 20.73 6.54
CA VAL A 141 0.00 19.77 5.47
C VAL A 141 -1.02 18.76 5.96
N TYR A 142 -1.86 18.29 5.06
CA TYR A 142 -2.70 17.13 5.32
C TYR A 142 -2.47 16.06 4.26
N ASP A 143 -2.56 14.84 4.68
CA ASP A 143 -2.39 13.67 3.83
C ASP A 143 -3.74 13.24 3.24
N VAL A 144 -3.72 12.79 1.97
CA VAL A 144 -4.86 12.16 1.32
C VAL A 144 -4.45 10.76 0.87
N TYR A 145 -5.05 9.75 1.47
CA TYR A 145 -4.85 8.35 1.12
C TYR A 145 -5.81 7.94 0.02
N SER A 146 -5.27 7.51 -1.08
CA SER A 146 -6.03 7.10 -2.27
C SER A 146 -5.57 5.74 -2.78
N VAL A 147 -6.41 5.08 -3.56
CA VAL A 147 -6.13 3.76 -4.12
C VAL A 147 -5.61 3.89 -5.55
N GLY A 148 -4.55 3.18 -5.86
CA GLY A 148 -4.01 2.99 -7.20
C GLY A 148 -3.83 1.53 -7.55
N ALA A 149 -3.39 1.28 -8.78
CA ALA A 149 -3.03 -0.05 -9.25
C ALA A 149 -1.67 -0.05 -9.95
N ALA A 150 -0.95 -1.15 -9.81
CA ALA A 150 0.37 -1.34 -10.40
C ALA A 150 0.52 -2.77 -10.92
N LEU A 151 1.18 -2.93 -12.05
CA LEU A 151 1.43 -4.21 -12.70
C LEU A 151 2.90 -4.55 -12.64
N PHE A 152 3.22 -5.74 -12.16
CA PHE A 152 4.58 -6.26 -12.03
C PHE A 152 4.80 -7.47 -12.92
N ASP A 153 6.06 -7.72 -13.30
CA ASP A 153 6.44 -8.85 -14.12
C ASP A 153 6.19 -10.19 -13.40
N LEU A 154 5.68 -11.19 -14.12
CA LEU A 154 5.34 -12.49 -13.57
C LEU A 154 6.53 -13.25 -12.98
N LYS A 155 7.69 -13.19 -13.67
CA LYS A 155 8.91 -13.92 -13.28
C LYS A 155 9.87 -13.05 -12.45
N LYS A 156 9.84 -11.74 -12.67
CA LYS A 156 10.65 -10.73 -11.97
C LYS A 156 9.74 -9.75 -11.21
N PRO A 157 9.09 -10.19 -10.12
CA PRO A 157 8.02 -9.41 -9.46
C PRO A 157 8.50 -8.10 -8.84
N TYR A 158 9.80 -7.83 -8.85
CA TYR A 158 10.41 -6.55 -8.51
C TYR A 158 10.40 -5.54 -9.68
N LYS A 159 10.08 -5.98 -10.90
CA LYS A 159 10.03 -5.12 -12.08
C LYS A 159 8.62 -4.55 -12.25
N LEU A 160 8.47 -3.27 -11.99
CA LEU A 160 7.24 -2.52 -12.27
C LEU A 160 7.11 -2.32 -13.78
N ILE A 161 6.00 -2.77 -14.36
CA ILE A 161 5.69 -2.66 -15.80
C ILE A 161 4.86 -1.42 -16.08
N ALA A 162 3.79 -1.24 -15.29
CA ALA A 162 2.81 -0.17 -15.49
C ALA A 162 2.17 0.21 -14.15
N LYS A 163 1.65 1.42 -14.05
CA LYS A 163 0.84 1.86 -12.91
C LYS A 163 -0.20 2.88 -13.34
N THR A 164 -1.18 3.13 -12.49
CA THR A 164 -2.16 4.19 -12.72
C THR A 164 -1.52 5.56 -12.55
N PRO A 165 -1.67 6.49 -13.51
CA PRO A 165 -1.10 7.84 -13.41
C PRO A 165 -1.83 8.70 -12.38
N GLN A 166 -3.09 8.39 -12.10
CA GLN A 166 -3.95 9.02 -11.11
C GLN A 166 -4.59 7.97 -10.22
N PRO A 167 -5.10 8.32 -9.03
CA PRO A 167 -5.84 7.39 -8.19
C PRO A 167 -7.07 6.84 -8.92
N ILE A 168 -7.33 5.54 -8.76
CA ILE A 168 -8.58 4.92 -9.23
C ILE A 168 -9.74 5.19 -8.25
N ILE A 169 -9.43 5.40 -6.97
CA ILE A 169 -10.38 5.78 -5.93
C ILE A 169 -9.71 6.80 -5.00
N SER A 170 -10.41 7.89 -4.71
CA SER A 170 -10.03 8.89 -3.71
C SER A 170 -11.18 9.15 -2.75
N PRO A 171 -10.93 9.69 -1.55
CA PRO A 171 -11.97 10.01 -0.57
C PRO A 171 -13.02 10.98 -1.14
N ARG A 172 -14.28 10.56 -1.14
CA ARG A 172 -15.42 11.38 -1.66
C ARG A 172 -16.55 11.49 -0.66
N ARG A 173 -16.84 10.42 0.06
CA ARG A 173 -17.96 10.36 1.03
C ARG A 173 -17.54 10.98 2.35
N LYS A 174 -18.51 11.43 3.15
CA LYS A 174 -18.24 12.05 4.45
C LYS A 174 -17.38 11.13 5.32
N TYR A 175 -17.76 9.87 5.46
CA TYR A 175 -17.02 8.86 6.25
C TYR A 175 -15.63 8.47 5.70
N GLU A 176 -15.28 8.90 4.48
CA GLU A 176 -13.93 8.76 3.90
C GLU A 176 -13.09 10.02 4.15
N LYS A 177 -13.75 11.17 4.38
CA LYS A 177 -13.11 12.47 4.59
C LYS A 177 -12.97 12.84 6.05
N GLU A 178 -13.89 12.38 6.89
CA GLU A 178 -13.96 12.67 8.32
C GLU A 178 -13.96 11.34 9.09
N GLY A 179 -13.02 11.15 10.03
CA GLY A 179 -12.89 9.91 10.80
C GLY A 179 -11.83 10.02 11.88
N PHE A 180 -11.30 8.88 12.31
CA PHE A 180 -10.15 8.87 13.21
C PHE A 180 -8.90 9.43 12.52
N VAL A 181 -8.74 9.12 11.22
CA VAL A 181 -7.81 9.80 10.33
C VAL A 181 -8.58 10.33 9.13
N ASP A 182 -8.48 11.63 8.86
CA ASP A 182 -9.20 12.28 7.78
C ASP A 182 -8.62 11.95 6.41
N ASN A 183 -9.51 11.98 5.39
CA ASN A 183 -9.13 11.79 3.98
C ASN A 183 -8.46 10.44 3.67
N VAL A 184 -9.02 9.35 4.18
CA VAL A 184 -8.47 8.01 4.01
C VAL A 184 -9.42 7.08 3.26
N ILE A 185 -8.91 6.47 2.18
CA ILE A 185 -9.37 5.20 1.63
C ILE A 185 -8.18 4.25 1.57
N PHE A 186 -8.24 3.17 2.37
CA PHE A 186 -7.16 2.22 2.53
C PHE A 186 -7.59 0.82 2.05
N PRO A 187 -7.06 0.29 0.92
CA PRO A 187 -7.46 -1.02 0.41
C PRO A 187 -6.90 -2.13 1.31
N THR A 188 -7.78 -3.02 1.78
CA THR A 188 -7.44 -4.07 2.75
C THR A 188 -7.65 -5.48 2.24
N GLY A 189 -8.67 -5.71 1.42
CA GLY A 189 -9.02 -7.04 0.96
C GLY A 189 -9.72 -7.05 -0.39
N ILE A 190 -9.63 -8.17 -1.09
CA ILE A 190 -10.36 -8.41 -2.33
C ILE A 190 -11.05 -9.77 -2.29
N VAL A 191 -12.23 -9.82 -2.89
CA VAL A 191 -12.95 -11.05 -3.19
C VAL A 191 -13.40 -11.00 -4.64
N TYR A 192 -13.20 -12.09 -5.37
CA TYR A 192 -13.71 -12.19 -6.74
C TYR A 192 -15.23 -12.36 -6.74
N THR A 193 -15.89 -11.67 -7.64
CA THR A 193 -17.29 -11.99 -7.94
C THR A 193 -17.39 -13.27 -8.78
N ARG A 194 -18.59 -13.84 -8.84
CA ARG A 194 -18.87 -14.99 -9.71
C ARG A 194 -18.43 -14.66 -11.15
N GLY A 195 -17.66 -15.57 -11.78
CA GLY A 195 -17.09 -15.36 -13.12
C GLY A 195 -15.76 -14.58 -13.16
N HIS A 196 -15.20 -14.17 -12.00
CA HIS A 196 -13.86 -13.59 -11.86
C HIS A 196 -13.56 -12.29 -12.67
N ASN A 197 -14.57 -11.69 -13.30
CA ASN A 197 -14.41 -10.47 -14.09
C ASN A 197 -14.33 -9.20 -13.22
N ASN A 198 -14.92 -9.25 -12.04
CA ASN A 198 -14.95 -8.16 -11.09
C ASN A 198 -14.38 -8.58 -9.75
N ILE A 199 -13.92 -7.60 -9.00
CA ILE A 199 -13.55 -7.72 -7.60
C ILE A 199 -14.45 -6.88 -6.72
N LEU A 200 -14.72 -7.37 -5.53
CA LEU A 200 -15.19 -6.57 -4.40
C LEU A 200 -13.94 -6.13 -3.64
N LEU A 201 -13.62 -4.86 -3.73
CA LEU A 201 -12.51 -4.25 -3.03
C LEU A 201 -13.00 -3.71 -1.70
N TYR A 202 -12.53 -4.30 -0.61
CA TYR A 202 -12.77 -3.83 0.75
C TYR A 202 -11.74 -2.76 1.11
N CYS A 203 -12.21 -1.65 1.67
CA CYS A 203 -11.37 -0.54 2.07
C CYS A 203 -11.76 -0.03 3.45
N GLY A 204 -10.79 0.37 4.25
CA GLY A 204 -11.02 1.27 5.37
C GLY A 204 -11.35 2.69 4.86
N GLY A 205 -12.31 3.34 5.50
CA GLY A 205 -12.66 4.73 5.26
C GLY A 205 -12.51 5.55 6.55
N GLY A 206 -11.68 6.62 6.51
CA GLY A 206 -11.43 7.48 7.68
C GLY A 206 -10.90 6.74 8.91
N ASP A 207 -10.27 5.57 8.75
CA ASP A 207 -9.88 4.62 9.81
C ASP A 207 -11.01 4.29 10.82
N THR A 208 -12.25 4.42 10.40
CA THR A 208 -13.43 4.26 11.26
C THR A 208 -14.41 3.20 10.73
N VAL A 209 -14.57 3.10 9.42
CA VAL A 209 -15.53 2.20 8.78
C VAL A 209 -14.89 1.32 7.74
N THR A 210 -15.51 0.16 7.46
CA THR A 210 -15.16 -0.68 6.31
C THR A 210 -16.16 -0.44 5.18
N THR A 211 -15.67 -0.19 3.99
CA THR A 211 -16.47 0.00 2.78
C THR A 211 -16.16 -1.07 1.74
N VAL A 212 -17.07 -1.32 0.82
CA VAL A 212 -16.85 -2.22 -0.31
C VAL A 212 -17.18 -1.52 -1.62
N LYS A 213 -16.31 -1.73 -2.63
CA LYS A 213 -16.49 -1.19 -3.97
C LYS A 213 -16.35 -2.31 -4.99
N LYS A 214 -17.32 -2.44 -5.89
CA LYS A 214 -17.25 -3.39 -7.02
C LYS A 214 -16.52 -2.74 -8.17
N ILE A 215 -15.47 -3.38 -8.68
CA ILE A 215 -14.62 -2.86 -9.75
C ILE A 215 -14.34 -3.97 -10.76
N ALA A 216 -14.43 -3.67 -12.06
CA ALA A 216 -14.04 -4.58 -13.11
C ALA A 216 -12.50 -4.60 -13.25
N ILE A 217 -11.91 -5.80 -13.25
CA ILE A 217 -10.45 -5.97 -13.40
C ILE A 217 -9.98 -5.35 -14.73
N ASN A 218 -10.75 -5.54 -15.80
CA ASN A 218 -10.42 -4.97 -17.11
C ASN A 218 -10.37 -3.44 -17.11
N GLU A 219 -11.21 -2.76 -16.32
CA GLU A 219 -11.16 -1.30 -16.20
C GLU A 219 -9.90 -0.85 -15.47
N ILE A 220 -9.51 -1.58 -14.42
CA ILE A 220 -8.22 -1.34 -13.76
C ILE A 220 -7.07 -1.52 -14.76
N MET A 221 -7.06 -2.62 -15.51
CA MET A 221 -6.00 -2.92 -16.48
C MET A 221 -5.90 -1.88 -17.60
N LYS A 222 -7.03 -1.36 -18.09
CA LYS A 222 -7.08 -0.28 -19.09
C LYS A 222 -6.53 1.05 -18.57
N SER A 223 -6.66 1.32 -17.26
CA SER A 223 -6.18 2.56 -16.63
C SER A 223 -4.66 2.60 -16.41
N LEU A 224 -3.98 1.46 -16.54
CA LEU A 224 -2.54 1.35 -16.37
C LEU A 224 -1.77 2.02 -17.53
N LYS A 225 -0.73 2.76 -17.21
CA LYS A 225 0.22 3.34 -18.17
C LYS A 225 1.62 2.78 -17.90
N LYS A 226 2.34 2.46 -18.98
CA LYS A 226 3.73 1.99 -18.90
C LYS A 226 4.58 2.99 -18.12
N VAL A 227 5.40 2.48 -17.19
CA VAL A 227 6.37 3.30 -16.48
C VAL A 227 7.61 3.42 -17.38
N ARG A 228 8.02 4.66 -17.68
CA ARG A 228 9.32 4.91 -18.31
C ARG A 228 10.38 4.76 -17.20
N ILE A 229 11.23 3.77 -17.31
CA ILE A 229 12.35 3.49 -16.42
C ILE A 229 13.56 4.26 -16.92
#